data_e7177e97f8ba2bb3c59efe33179fa2ef
#
_entry.id   e7177e97f8ba2bb3c59efe33179fa2ef
#
_cell.length_a   1.000
_cell.length_b   1.000
_cell.length_c   1.000
_cell.angle_alpha   90.00
_cell.angle_beta   90.00
_cell.angle_gamma   90.00
#
_symmetry.space_group_name_H-M   'P 1'
#
loop_
_entity.id
_entity.type
_entity.pdbx_description
1 polymer ?
#
loop_
_entity_poly.entity_id
_entity_poly.type
_entity_poly.pdbx_seq_one_letter_code
_entity_poly.pdbx_strand_id
1 'polypeptide(L)'
;MFIGKGIEIERRAFLRRSGQLAMMGAASSYALDLAGLAEAAAFNGGGGYKALVCVFLYGGNDHGNTLIPFDQANYARYAAIRGTAGSEDASGIALGRSALANTVLATPSDQRLTDDITYALAPTMPRLKTLFDSGAMAPLLNVGPLIAPLTRAQYDAGSVPRPAKLFSHNDQQSTWQSSQPEGSRTGWGGRMGDLALSSNTNAMFTAINATGNAVFLSGQTAVPYQVSPAGATLYNPLQNGRLFNSAAASQALSTLLRSGSGNVMAADYARFNDRSIQYGAFVNDALRSVTLCTSFGTGNRLADQLRVVAQLIAARGRLGVTRQVFLVSLGGFDHHDGLIGSHDALLGQVDSAVDAFYRATVELGVADNVTTFTASDFGRTLSSNGDGSDHGWGAHHFIVGGGVRGGRFYGRAPQVSVNSADQVGQGRLLPTTSVDELSATLGLWFGVAPSELPSVAPNIGRFASADIGFMKPAQTAVAATR
;
A
#
# COMPACT_ATOMS: atom_id res chain seq x y z
N MET A 1 20.13 38.61 -19.73
CA MET A 1 21.00 37.79 -18.87
C MET A 1 20.40 37.83 -17.47
N PHE A 2 19.47 36.92 -17.18
CA PHE A 2 18.81 36.83 -15.87
C PHE A 2 19.47 35.68 -15.10
N ILE A 3 20.24 36.01 -14.10
CA ILE A 3 20.74 35.06 -13.10
C ILE A 3 19.64 34.98 -12.03
N GLY A 4 18.78 33.96 -12.17
CA GLY A 4 17.77 33.64 -11.17
C GLY A 4 18.38 32.96 -9.95
N LYS A 5 17.84 33.26 -8.79
CA LYS A 5 18.14 32.74 -7.46
C LYS A 5 18.36 31.23 -7.47
N GLY A 6 19.30 30.78 -6.63
CA GLY A 6 19.74 29.40 -6.49
C GLY A 6 18.59 28.40 -6.40
N ILE A 7 18.46 27.65 -7.46
CA ILE A 7 17.70 26.40 -7.47
C ILE A 7 18.66 25.39 -6.82
N GLU A 8 18.33 24.87 -5.67
CA GLU A 8 18.93 23.63 -5.20
C GLU A 8 18.62 22.59 -6.29
N ILE A 9 19.63 22.32 -7.10
CA ILE A 9 19.54 21.26 -8.10
C ILE A 9 19.54 19.97 -7.32
N GLU A 10 18.37 19.30 -7.20
CA GLU A 10 18.28 17.97 -6.63
C GLU A 10 19.38 17.10 -7.23
N ARG A 11 20.09 16.33 -6.38
CA ARG A 11 21.19 15.44 -6.79
C ARG A 11 20.84 14.61 -8.04
N ARG A 12 19.58 14.18 -8.14
CA ARG A 12 19.06 13.46 -9.32
C ARG A 12 18.99 14.30 -10.58
N ALA A 13 18.58 15.56 -10.50
CA ALA A 13 18.55 16.45 -11.65
C ALA A 13 19.97 16.77 -12.12
N PHE A 14 20.92 16.91 -11.18
CA PHE A 14 22.33 17.05 -11.50
C PHE A 14 22.88 15.79 -12.20
N LEU A 15 22.62 14.61 -11.67
CA LEU A 15 23.09 13.34 -12.23
C LEU A 15 22.44 13.01 -13.58
N ARG A 16 21.16 13.32 -13.78
CA ARG A 16 20.51 13.19 -15.10
C ARG A 16 21.13 14.13 -16.13
N ARG A 17 21.40 15.39 -15.77
CA ARG A 17 22.06 16.35 -16.66
C ARG A 17 23.52 16.01 -16.90
N SER A 18 24.23 15.51 -15.89
CA SER A 18 25.60 15.03 -16.02
C SER A 18 25.68 13.79 -16.90
N GLY A 19 24.73 12.85 -16.79
CA GLY A 19 24.61 11.69 -17.67
C GLY A 19 24.28 12.07 -19.13
N GLN A 20 23.44 13.11 -19.34
CA GLN A 20 23.16 13.64 -20.67
C GLN A 20 24.37 14.36 -21.28
N LEU A 21 25.17 15.06 -20.48
CA LEU A 21 26.41 15.71 -20.90
C LEU A 21 27.54 14.68 -21.16
N ALA A 22 27.59 13.59 -20.40
CA ALA A 22 28.57 12.51 -20.61
C ALA A 22 28.32 11.72 -21.90
N MET A 23 27.09 11.67 -22.41
CA MET A 23 26.81 11.12 -23.74
C MET A 23 27.32 11.99 -24.89
N MET A 24 27.77 13.21 -24.62
CA MET A 24 28.30 14.15 -25.63
C MET A 24 29.82 14.23 -25.73
N GLY A 25 30.59 13.50 -24.92
CA GLY A 25 32.05 13.51 -25.04
C GLY A 25 32.81 12.76 -23.94
N ALA A 26 33.89 12.20 -24.29
CA ALA A 26 34.98 11.42 -23.65
C ALA A 26 35.18 11.36 -22.12
N ALA A 27 34.20 11.80 -21.31
CA ALA A 27 34.20 11.66 -19.84
C ALA A 27 33.30 10.52 -19.34
N SER A 28 32.95 9.55 -20.19
CA SER A 28 31.87 8.59 -19.97
C SER A 28 32.11 7.58 -18.83
N SER A 29 33.34 7.16 -18.56
CA SER A 29 33.63 6.17 -17.50
C SER A 29 33.44 6.74 -16.09
N TYR A 30 33.97 7.94 -15.82
CA TYR A 30 33.85 8.57 -14.51
C TYR A 30 32.42 9.03 -14.19
N ALA A 31 31.63 9.42 -15.19
CA ALA A 31 30.25 9.84 -15.00
C ALA A 31 29.33 8.63 -14.71
N LEU A 32 29.60 7.47 -15.30
CA LEU A 32 28.90 6.22 -15.03
C LEU A 32 29.23 5.70 -13.63
N ASP A 33 30.50 5.76 -13.22
CA ASP A 33 30.92 5.37 -11.87
C ASP A 33 30.31 6.29 -10.78
N LEU A 34 30.27 7.62 -11.02
CA LEU A 34 29.64 8.57 -10.13
C LEU A 34 28.10 8.40 -10.08
N ALA A 35 27.48 8.09 -11.20
CA ALA A 35 26.05 7.79 -11.24
C ALA A 35 25.72 6.50 -10.46
N GLY A 36 26.52 5.45 -10.64
CA GLY A 36 26.40 4.20 -9.88
C GLY A 36 26.63 4.35 -8.37
N LEU A 37 27.63 5.18 -7.98
CA LEU A 37 27.88 5.49 -6.56
C LEU A 37 26.74 6.31 -5.94
N ALA A 38 26.18 7.26 -6.68
CA ALA A 38 25.05 8.06 -6.20
C ALA A 38 23.76 7.24 -6.08
N GLU A 39 23.53 6.30 -7.00
CA GLU A 39 22.40 5.39 -6.97
C GLU A 39 22.54 4.39 -5.80
N ALA A 40 23.73 3.84 -5.57
CA ALA A 40 24.04 3.02 -4.40
C ALA A 40 23.93 3.81 -3.08
N ALA A 41 24.18 5.11 -3.07
CA ALA A 41 23.98 5.98 -1.92
C ALA A 41 22.50 6.34 -1.67
N ALA A 42 21.71 6.38 -2.73
CA ALA A 42 20.27 6.69 -2.66
C ALA A 42 19.43 5.51 -2.21
N PHE A 43 19.89 4.28 -2.49
CA PHE A 43 19.15 3.06 -2.22
C PHE A 43 20.09 1.93 -1.78
N ASN A 44 19.87 1.40 -0.57
CA ASN A 44 20.61 0.25 -0.09
C ASN A 44 19.98 -1.05 -0.58
N GLY A 45 20.34 -1.48 -1.77
CA GLY A 45 19.89 -2.73 -2.38
C GLY A 45 20.51 -3.99 -1.76
N GLY A 46 21.53 -3.87 -0.91
CA GLY A 46 22.17 -4.97 -0.22
C GLY A 46 21.25 -5.61 0.83
N GLY A 47 21.14 -6.94 0.85
CA GLY A 47 20.41 -7.62 1.94
C GLY A 47 19.22 -8.47 1.52
N GLY A 48 19.24 -9.03 0.30
CA GLY A 48 18.25 -10.00 -0.14
C GLY A 48 16.95 -9.37 -0.67
N TYR A 49 15.98 -10.21 -0.93
CA TYR A 49 14.67 -9.81 -1.49
C TYR A 49 13.82 -9.02 -0.50
N LYS A 50 13.10 -8.01 -0.97
CA LYS A 50 12.02 -7.34 -0.21
C LYS A 50 10.84 -6.98 -1.11
N ALA A 51 9.63 -7.13 -0.56
CA ALA A 51 8.40 -6.72 -1.23
C ALA A 51 7.47 -5.94 -0.30
N LEU A 52 6.85 -4.88 -0.83
CA LEU A 52 5.75 -4.16 -0.21
C LEU A 52 4.45 -4.51 -0.93
N VAL A 53 3.40 -4.79 -0.19
CA VAL A 53 2.06 -5.09 -0.73
C VAL A 53 1.06 -4.14 -0.09
N CYS A 54 0.50 -3.25 -0.89
CA CYS A 54 -0.59 -2.38 -0.49
C CYS A 54 -1.92 -3.09 -0.75
N VAL A 55 -2.74 -3.23 0.27
CA VAL A 55 -4.16 -3.66 0.19
C VAL A 55 -5.02 -2.42 0.33
N PHE A 56 -5.49 -1.87 -0.78
CA PHE A 56 -6.28 -0.64 -0.77
C PHE A 56 -7.77 -0.95 -0.68
N LEU A 57 -8.42 -0.46 0.37
CA LEU A 57 -9.84 -0.66 0.69
C LEU A 57 -10.63 0.55 0.17
N TYR A 58 -11.12 0.47 -1.08
CA TYR A 58 -11.80 1.59 -1.73
C TYR A 58 -13.20 1.83 -1.16
N GLY A 59 -13.49 3.10 -0.86
CA GLY A 59 -14.77 3.59 -0.37
C GLY A 59 -14.72 4.14 1.05
N GLY A 60 -13.57 4.13 1.72
CA GLY A 60 -13.45 4.61 3.09
C GLY A 60 -13.88 3.54 4.10
N ASN A 61 -12.92 2.70 4.51
CA ASN A 61 -13.17 1.65 5.50
C ASN A 61 -13.64 2.23 6.84
N ASP A 62 -14.74 1.72 7.38
CA ASP A 62 -15.23 2.10 8.71
C ASP A 62 -14.29 1.53 9.80
N HIS A 63 -13.33 2.35 10.21
CA HIS A 63 -12.37 1.99 11.23
C HIS A 63 -13.04 1.74 12.59
N GLY A 64 -14.18 2.38 12.86
CA GLY A 64 -14.93 2.21 14.10
C GLY A 64 -15.60 0.85 14.24
N ASN A 65 -15.88 0.14 13.14
CA ASN A 65 -16.34 -1.25 13.14
C ASN A 65 -15.28 -2.24 12.62
N THR A 66 -14.04 -1.79 12.43
CA THR A 66 -12.90 -2.65 12.11
C THR A 66 -12.06 -2.94 13.36
N LEU A 67 -11.74 -1.91 14.14
CA LEU A 67 -11.01 -1.99 15.40
C LEU A 67 -11.82 -1.28 16.49
N ILE A 68 -12.51 -2.06 17.32
CA ILE A 68 -13.59 -1.62 18.20
C ILE A 68 -13.07 -1.52 19.64
N PRO A 69 -13.40 -0.44 20.39
CA PRO A 69 -13.14 -0.38 21.83
C PRO A 69 -13.79 -1.54 22.57
N PHE A 70 -13.05 -2.25 23.42
CA PHE A 70 -13.57 -3.43 24.10
C PHE A 70 -13.68 -3.30 25.62
N ASP A 71 -12.82 -2.49 26.28
CA ASP A 71 -13.01 -2.22 27.71
C ASP A 71 -14.39 -1.60 27.97
N GLN A 72 -14.90 -1.81 29.19
CA GLN A 72 -16.28 -1.44 29.52
C GLN A 72 -16.59 0.04 29.30
N ALA A 73 -15.67 0.93 29.65
CA ALA A 73 -15.91 2.38 29.61
C ALA A 73 -15.91 2.91 28.17
N ASN A 74 -14.89 2.57 27.38
CA ASN A 74 -14.79 3.03 26.00
C ASN A 74 -15.79 2.32 25.08
N TYR A 75 -16.09 1.05 25.32
CA TYR A 75 -17.17 0.37 24.61
C TYR A 75 -18.54 1.02 24.87
N ALA A 76 -18.83 1.40 26.12
CA ALA A 76 -20.10 2.08 26.41
C ALA A 76 -20.22 3.43 25.66
N ARG A 77 -19.13 4.20 25.53
CA ARG A 77 -19.09 5.43 24.72
C ARG A 77 -19.32 5.13 23.24
N TYR A 78 -18.61 4.12 22.70
CA TYR A 78 -18.77 3.66 21.32
C TYR A 78 -20.22 3.27 21.03
N ALA A 79 -20.83 2.44 21.88
CA ALA A 79 -22.20 1.98 21.70
C ALA A 79 -23.22 3.13 21.81
N ALA A 80 -22.99 4.09 22.72
CA ALA A 80 -23.84 5.27 22.85
C ALA A 80 -23.79 6.20 21.62
N ILE A 81 -22.60 6.32 20.98
CA ILE A 81 -22.43 7.21 19.82
C ILE A 81 -22.99 6.55 18.55
N ARG A 82 -22.77 5.24 18.38
CA ARG A 82 -23.15 4.53 17.15
C ARG A 82 -24.55 3.93 17.20
N GLY A 83 -25.21 3.95 18.36
CA GLY A 83 -26.47 3.22 18.58
C GLY A 83 -26.25 1.70 18.57
N THR A 84 -27.16 0.96 19.19
CA THR A 84 -27.06 -0.51 19.26
C THR A 84 -27.82 -1.12 18.08
N ALA A 85 -27.15 -1.91 17.28
CA ALA A 85 -27.77 -2.67 16.19
C ALA A 85 -28.88 -3.60 16.75
N GLY A 86 -30.08 -3.53 16.16
CA GLY A 86 -31.23 -4.36 16.61
C GLY A 86 -32.03 -3.79 17.78
N SER A 87 -31.84 -2.52 18.20
CA SER A 87 -32.81 -1.81 19.02
C SER A 87 -34.11 -1.55 18.25
N GLU A 88 -35.23 -1.28 18.97
CA GLU A 88 -36.53 -1.04 18.33
C GLU A 88 -36.50 0.12 17.30
N ASP A 89 -35.50 1.01 17.38
CA ASP A 89 -35.28 2.11 16.43
C ASP A 89 -34.44 1.70 15.20
N ALA A 90 -34.08 0.43 15.02
CA ALA A 90 -33.44 -0.20 13.83
C ALA A 90 -32.23 0.53 13.19
N SER A 91 -31.71 1.62 13.77
CA SER A 91 -30.76 2.56 13.16
C SER A 91 -29.33 2.49 13.75
N GLY A 92 -29.06 1.54 14.64
CA GLY A 92 -27.76 1.45 15.30
C GLY A 92 -26.75 0.63 14.50
N ILE A 93 -25.49 1.10 14.48
CA ILE A 93 -24.37 0.42 13.79
C ILE A 93 -23.27 -0.05 14.76
N ALA A 94 -23.49 -0.03 16.08
CA ALA A 94 -22.56 -0.58 17.05
C ALA A 94 -22.62 -2.12 17.07
N LEU A 95 -21.46 -2.76 16.98
CA LEU A 95 -21.36 -4.23 17.14
C LEU A 95 -21.49 -4.61 18.62
N GLY A 96 -22.24 -5.66 18.90
CA GLY A 96 -22.46 -6.14 20.28
C GLY A 96 -21.16 -6.61 20.93
N ARG A 97 -20.90 -6.17 22.18
CA ARG A 97 -19.65 -6.46 22.90
C ARG A 97 -19.38 -7.94 23.07
N SER A 98 -20.42 -8.77 23.26
CA SER A 98 -20.28 -10.23 23.36
C SER A 98 -19.74 -10.87 22.09
N ALA A 99 -20.09 -10.34 20.91
CA ALA A 99 -19.58 -10.83 19.63
C ALA A 99 -18.08 -10.53 19.44
N LEU A 100 -17.55 -9.52 20.13
CA LEU A 100 -16.15 -9.11 20.06
C LEU A 100 -15.22 -9.96 20.93
N ALA A 101 -15.73 -10.77 21.84
CA ALA A 101 -14.94 -11.45 22.88
C ALA A 101 -13.82 -12.34 22.30
N ASN A 102 -14.04 -12.95 21.14
CA ASN A 102 -13.08 -13.85 20.50
C ASN A 102 -12.01 -13.14 19.67
N THR A 103 -12.13 -11.82 19.46
CA THR A 103 -11.22 -11.03 18.63
C THR A 103 -10.50 -9.95 19.42
N VAL A 104 -10.52 -9.99 20.74
CA VAL A 104 -9.81 -9.07 21.62
C VAL A 104 -8.31 -9.16 21.40
N LEU A 105 -7.68 -8.00 21.23
CA LEU A 105 -6.23 -7.84 21.08
C LEU A 105 -5.63 -7.53 22.45
N ALA A 106 -4.73 -8.37 22.91
CA ALA A 106 -4.04 -8.15 24.18
C ALA A 106 -3.03 -6.98 24.05
N THR A 107 -3.27 -5.90 24.81
CA THR A 107 -2.26 -4.83 24.90
C THR A 107 -1.06 -5.35 25.68
N PRO A 108 0.19 -5.23 25.11
CA PRO A 108 1.39 -5.65 25.85
C PRO A 108 1.54 -4.93 27.18
N SER A 109 2.10 -5.61 28.18
CA SER A 109 2.27 -5.05 29.53
C SER A 109 3.21 -3.83 29.59
N ASP A 110 4.09 -3.69 28.59
CA ASP A 110 4.99 -2.54 28.41
C ASP A 110 4.37 -1.40 27.59
N GLN A 111 3.10 -1.51 27.20
CA GLN A 111 2.38 -0.52 26.41
C GLN A 111 1.10 -0.07 27.11
N ARG A 112 0.90 1.24 27.16
CA ARG A 112 -0.33 1.86 27.63
C ARG A 112 -0.92 2.72 26.53
N LEU A 113 -2.18 2.49 26.21
CA LEU A 113 -2.92 3.29 25.25
C LEU A 113 -3.69 4.43 25.96
N THR A 114 -4.07 5.45 25.21
CA THR A 114 -4.87 6.57 25.72
C THR A 114 -6.14 6.05 26.40
N ASP A 115 -6.49 6.62 27.56
CA ASP A 115 -7.67 6.23 28.37
C ASP A 115 -7.71 4.74 28.75
N ASP A 116 -6.56 4.05 28.79
CA ASP A 116 -6.43 2.61 29.01
C ASP A 116 -7.33 1.76 28.09
N ILE A 117 -7.62 2.27 26.91
CA ILE A 117 -8.45 1.60 25.92
C ILE A 117 -7.88 0.24 25.53
N THR A 118 -8.73 -0.75 25.48
CA THR A 118 -8.44 -2.04 24.84
C THR A 118 -9.26 -2.19 23.60
N TYR A 119 -8.76 -2.94 22.63
CA TYR A 119 -9.41 -3.11 21.34
C TYR A 119 -9.74 -4.56 21.04
N ALA A 120 -10.81 -4.77 20.29
CA ALA A 120 -11.10 -6.00 19.58
C ALA A 120 -11.22 -5.72 18.08
N LEU A 121 -10.89 -6.70 17.25
CA LEU A 121 -11.22 -6.65 15.83
C LEU A 121 -12.71 -6.98 15.62
N ALA A 122 -13.23 -6.65 14.45
CA ALA A 122 -14.55 -7.12 14.02
C ALA A 122 -14.67 -8.65 14.19
N PRO A 123 -15.87 -9.18 14.51
CA PRO A 123 -16.06 -10.61 14.76
C PRO A 123 -15.61 -11.51 13.61
N THR A 124 -15.65 -11.01 12.38
CA THR A 124 -15.25 -11.70 11.15
C THR A 124 -13.74 -11.68 10.88
N MET A 125 -12.93 -11.16 11.82
CA MET A 125 -11.47 -11.03 11.66
C MET A 125 -10.64 -11.90 12.63
N PRO A 126 -10.98 -13.19 12.87
CA PRO A 126 -10.27 -14.04 13.83
C PRO A 126 -8.87 -14.44 13.37
N ARG A 127 -8.59 -14.45 12.04
CA ARG A 127 -7.28 -14.81 11.51
C ARG A 127 -6.27 -13.68 11.70
N LEU A 128 -6.69 -12.44 11.46
CA LEU A 128 -5.85 -11.27 11.77
C LEU A 128 -5.57 -11.16 13.28
N LYS A 129 -6.53 -11.52 14.14
CA LYS A 129 -6.27 -11.67 15.58
C LYS A 129 -5.18 -12.71 15.85
N THR A 130 -5.21 -13.86 15.18
CA THR A 130 -4.16 -14.87 15.30
C THR A 130 -2.79 -14.34 14.83
N LEU A 131 -2.75 -13.54 13.75
CA LEU A 131 -1.52 -12.90 13.31
C LEU A 131 -1.02 -11.85 14.31
N PHE A 132 -1.91 -11.13 14.98
CA PHE A 132 -1.53 -10.23 16.07
C PHE A 132 -0.91 -11.01 17.23
N ASP A 133 -1.57 -12.06 17.72
CA ASP A 133 -1.09 -12.87 18.82
C ASP A 133 0.27 -13.53 18.53
N SER A 134 0.51 -13.91 17.29
CA SER A 134 1.80 -14.47 16.85
C SER A 134 2.89 -13.42 16.62
N GLY A 135 2.59 -12.13 16.77
CA GLY A 135 3.55 -11.04 16.54
C GLY A 135 3.83 -10.74 15.06
N ALA A 136 2.96 -11.18 14.15
CA ALA A 136 3.09 -10.95 12.70
C ALA A 136 2.20 -9.81 12.19
N MET A 137 1.32 -9.24 13.04
CA MET A 137 0.46 -8.11 12.70
C MET A 137 0.54 -7.02 13.77
N ALA A 138 0.50 -5.77 13.33
CA ALA A 138 0.40 -4.57 14.17
C ALA A 138 -0.70 -3.64 13.66
N PRO A 139 -1.63 -3.19 14.50
CA PRO A 139 -2.50 -2.07 14.20
C PRO A 139 -1.70 -0.75 14.20
N LEU A 140 -1.91 0.09 13.18
CA LEU A 140 -1.47 1.47 13.11
C LEU A 140 -2.67 2.38 13.34
N LEU A 141 -2.65 3.11 14.44
CA LEU A 141 -3.78 3.90 14.94
C LEU A 141 -3.76 5.32 14.36
N ASN A 142 -4.94 5.79 14.01
CA ASN A 142 -5.21 7.18 13.62
C ASN A 142 -4.22 7.75 12.61
N VAL A 143 -4.05 7.04 11.50
CA VAL A 143 -3.23 7.44 10.36
C VAL A 143 -4.11 8.05 9.25
N GLY A 144 -3.59 9.08 8.61
CA GLY A 144 -4.26 9.71 7.46
C GLY A 144 -3.38 10.75 6.78
N PRO A 145 -3.81 11.29 5.64
CA PRO A 145 -3.07 12.34 4.96
C PRO A 145 -2.92 13.59 5.84
N LEU A 146 -1.68 14.05 6.02
CA LEU A 146 -1.34 15.30 6.70
C LEU A 146 -0.25 16.02 5.90
N ILE A 147 -0.30 17.35 5.87
CA ILE A 147 0.78 18.18 5.32
C ILE A 147 1.81 18.51 6.41
N ALA A 148 1.33 18.70 7.64
CA ALA A 148 2.13 18.92 8.84
C ALA A 148 1.33 18.46 10.07
N PRO A 149 1.97 18.26 11.24
CA PRO A 149 1.25 18.00 12.49
C PRO A 149 0.18 19.07 12.74
N LEU A 150 -1.01 18.64 13.14
CA LEU A 150 -2.19 19.50 13.21
C LEU A 150 -2.99 19.20 14.49
N THR A 151 -3.27 20.23 15.27
CA THR A 151 -4.19 20.15 16.41
C THR A 151 -5.60 20.57 16.00
N ARG A 152 -6.60 20.20 16.80
CA ARG A 152 -7.99 20.62 16.59
C ARG A 152 -8.12 22.15 16.55
N ALA A 153 -7.49 22.87 17.44
CA ALA A 153 -7.53 24.34 17.46
C ALA A 153 -6.93 24.96 16.19
N GLN A 154 -5.84 24.40 15.68
CA GLN A 154 -5.23 24.83 14.42
C GLN A 154 -6.10 24.48 13.21
N TYR A 155 -6.79 23.33 13.26
CA TYR A 155 -7.76 22.95 12.24
C TYR A 155 -8.90 23.95 12.16
N ASP A 156 -9.51 24.29 13.31
CA ASP A 156 -10.62 25.24 13.39
C ASP A 156 -10.20 26.66 12.97
N ALA A 157 -9.00 27.10 13.35
CA ALA A 157 -8.43 28.39 12.98
C ALA A 157 -7.91 28.45 11.52
N GLY A 158 -7.76 27.31 10.84
CA GLY A 158 -7.15 27.26 9.50
C GLY A 158 -5.69 27.73 9.45
N SER A 159 -4.97 27.69 10.59
CA SER A 159 -3.62 28.23 10.71
C SER A 159 -2.48 27.32 10.23
N VAL A 160 -2.79 26.04 9.97
CA VAL A 160 -1.85 25.05 9.42
C VAL A 160 -2.42 24.51 8.11
N PRO A 161 -1.59 24.31 7.07
CA PRO A 161 -2.02 23.74 5.80
C PRO A 161 -2.67 22.36 5.98
N ARG A 162 -3.77 22.12 5.30
CA ARG A 162 -4.54 20.87 5.30
C ARG A 162 -4.52 20.25 3.91
N PRO A 163 -4.68 18.92 3.79
CA PRO A 163 -4.94 18.29 2.49
C PRO A 163 -6.15 18.94 1.82
N ALA A 164 -6.08 19.05 0.48
CA ALA A 164 -7.17 19.64 -0.30
C ALA A 164 -8.41 18.73 -0.24
N LYS A 165 -9.59 19.36 -0.26
CA LYS A 165 -10.89 18.69 -0.38
C LYS A 165 -11.03 17.47 0.52
N LEU A 166 -10.79 17.63 1.82
CA LEU A 166 -11.06 16.59 2.83
C LEU A 166 -12.47 16.02 2.64
N PHE A 167 -12.61 14.72 2.92
CA PHE A 167 -13.84 13.95 2.80
C PHE A 167 -14.31 13.67 1.35
N SER A 168 -13.51 14.00 0.34
CA SER A 168 -13.71 13.61 -1.06
C SER A 168 -12.93 12.34 -1.40
N HIS A 169 -13.58 11.33 -2.01
CA HIS A 169 -12.91 10.10 -2.42
C HIS A 169 -11.72 10.35 -3.33
N ASN A 170 -11.92 11.05 -4.45
CA ASN A 170 -10.87 11.25 -5.45
C ASN A 170 -9.63 11.94 -4.85
N ASP A 171 -9.85 13.01 -4.07
CA ASP A 171 -8.76 13.81 -3.50
C ASP A 171 -8.04 13.05 -2.39
N GLN A 172 -8.77 12.36 -1.50
CA GLN A 172 -8.13 11.63 -0.41
C GLN A 172 -7.49 10.32 -0.90
N GLN A 173 -8.06 9.62 -1.88
CA GLN A 173 -7.38 8.50 -2.56
C GLN A 173 -6.06 8.96 -3.15
N SER A 174 -6.07 10.09 -3.88
CA SER A 174 -4.84 10.65 -4.45
C SER A 174 -3.84 11.00 -3.36
N THR A 175 -4.28 11.68 -2.29
CA THR A 175 -3.39 12.10 -1.20
C THR A 175 -2.82 10.91 -0.43
N TRP A 176 -3.61 9.87 -0.19
CA TRP A 176 -3.15 8.61 0.40
C TRP A 176 -2.09 7.90 -0.45
N GLN A 177 -2.29 7.88 -1.75
CA GLN A 177 -1.42 7.17 -2.69
C GLN A 177 -0.19 7.98 -3.11
N SER A 178 -0.21 9.30 -2.98
CA SER A 178 0.84 10.15 -3.53
C SER A 178 1.37 11.23 -2.58
N SER A 179 0.74 11.47 -1.43
CA SER A 179 0.95 12.66 -0.57
C SER A 179 0.69 13.98 -1.31
N GLN A 180 -0.06 13.94 -2.43
CA GLN A 180 -0.37 15.09 -3.29
C GLN A 180 -1.87 15.09 -3.63
N PRO A 181 -2.46 16.26 -3.92
CA PRO A 181 -3.87 16.34 -4.32
C PRO A 181 -4.15 15.61 -5.63
N GLU A 182 -5.43 15.53 -6.00
CA GLU A 182 -5.89 14.97 -7.27
C GLU A 182 -5.13 15.56 -8.46
N GLY A 183 -4.80 14.72 -9.45
CA GLY A 183 -3.98 15.07 -10.60
C GLY A 183 -2.49 14.78 -10.43
N SER A 184 -2.08 14.21 -9.29
CA SER A 184 -0.71 13.70 -9.13
C SER A 184 -0.39 12.64 -10.18
N ARG A 185 0.82 12.73 -10.75
CA ARG A 185 1.31 11.77 -11.76
C ARG A 185 2.10 10.62 -11.14
N THR A 186 2.52 10.73 -9.88
CA THR A 186 3.35 9.74 -9.21
C THR A 186 2.82 9.43 -7.82
N GLY A 187 2.85 8.15 -7.44
CA GLY A 187 2.54 7.68 -6.11
C GLY A 187 3.79 7.33 -5.31
N TRP A 188 3.68 7.25 -3.99
CA TRP A 188 4.85 6.97 -3.15
C TRP A 188 5.39 5.55 -3.34
N GLY A 189 4.55 4.56 -3.67
CA GLY A 189 5.01 3.22 -4.05
C GLY A 189 5.80 3.21 -5.35
N GLY A 190 5.36 3.99 -6.36
CA GLY A 190 6.09 4.18 -7.62
C GLY A 190 7.40 4.93 -7.44
N ARG A 191 7.43 5.96 -6.56
CA ARG A 191 8.67 6.68 -6.22
C ARG A 191 9.68 5.77 -5.49
N MET A 192 9.22 4.85 -4.63
CA MET A 192 10.08 3.79 -4.08
C MET A 192 10.58 2.84 -5.18
N GLY A 193 9.69 2.50 -6.13
CA GLY A 193 10.05 1.72 -7.31
C GLY A 193 11.14 2.38 -8.15
N ASP A 194 11.05 3.70 -8.39
CA ASP A 194 12.07 4.48 -9.11
C ASP A 194 13.46 4.32 -8.49
N LEU A 195 13.55 4.34 -7.15
CA LEU A 195 14.80 4.17 -6.41
C LEU A 195 15.33 2.74 -6.48
N ALA A 196 14.45 1.77 -6.64
CA ALA A 196 14.80 0.35 -6.62
C ALA A 196 15.04 -0.27 -8.01
N LEU A 197 14.86 0.49 -9.11
CA LEU A 197 14.95 -0.06 -10.48
C LEU A 197 16.29 -0.76 -10.75
N SER A 198 17.41 -0.15 -10.33
CA SER A 198 18.75 -0.70 -10.55
C SER A 198 19.06 -1.93 -9.70
N SER A 199 18.31 -2.16 -8.63
CA SER A 199 18.45 -3.37 -7.81
C SER A 199 17.88 -4.62 -8.51
N ASN A 200 17.13 -4.43 -9.60
CA ASN A 200 16.47 -5.49 -10.34
C ASN A 200 17.12 -5.68 -11.71
N THR A 201 17.45 -6.91 -12.09
CA THR A 201 17.89 -7.24 -13.45
C THR A 201 16.77 -6.95 -14.45
N ASN A 202 15.52 -7.19 -14.06
CA ASN A 202 14.33 -6.87 -14.85
C ASN A 202 13.52 -5.76 -14.14
N ALA A 203 13.86 -4.52 -14.38
CA ALA A 203 13.22 -3.35 -13.78
C ALA A 203 11.71 -3.25 -14.06
N MET A 204 11.20 -3.87 -15.15
CA MET A 204 9.77 -3.91 -15.50
C MET A 204 8.90 -4.50 -14.40
N PHE A 205 9.41 -5.42 -13.60
CA PHE A 205 8.66 -6.13 -12.56
C PHE A 205 8.88 -5.55 -11.16
N THR A 206 9.39 -4.32 -11.08
CA THR A 206 9.57 -3.59 -9.79
C THR A 206 8.25 -3.13 -9.20
N ALA A 207 7.35 -2.59 -10.02
CA ALA A 207 6.03 -2.12 -9.62
C ALA A 207 4.96 -2.95 -10.33
N ILE A 208 4.12 -3.67 -9.58
CA ILE A 208 3.13 -4.60 -10.14
C ILE A 208 1.73 -4.29 -9.59
N ASN A 209 0.80 -4.07 -10.50
CA ASN A 209 -0.58 -3.79 -10.20
C ASN A 209 -1.46 -5.00 -10.54
N ALA A 210 -2.10 -5.58 -9.52
CA ALA A 210 -3.02 -6.69 -9.68
C ALA A 210 -4.51 -6.26 -9.59
N THR A 211 -4.77 -4.95 -9.62
CA THR A 211 -6.10 -4.34 -9.57
C THR A 211 -6.28 -3.32 -10.71
N GLY A 212 -7.20 -2.36 -10.57
CA GLY A 212 -7.42 -1.28 -11.53
C GLY A 212 -6.35 -0.18 -11.49
N ASN A 213 -6.45 0.80 -12.37
CA ASN A 213 -5.52 1.92 -12.43
C ASN A 213 -5.53 2.72 -11.11
N ALA A 214 -4.33 2.98 -10.59
CA ALA A 214 -4.12 3.78 -9.38
C ALA A 214 -2.78 4.51 -9.46
N VAL A 215 -2.70 5.71 -8.88
CA VAL A 215 -1.48 6.52 -8.91
C VAL A 215 -0.38 5.93 -8.01
N PHE A 216 -0.74 5.13 -7.01
CA PHE A 216 0.17 4.57 -6.01
C PHE A 216 1.48 4.01 -6.59
N LEU A 217 1.38 3.21 -7.65
CA LEU A 217 2.55 2.54 -8.27
C LEU A 217 3.21 3.34 -9.38
N SER A 218 2.64 4.46 -9.80
CA SER A 218 3.22 5.29 -10.86
C SER A 218 4.45 6.01 -10.36
N GLY A 219 5.61 5.75 -10.94
CA GLY A 219 6.85 6.46 -10.69
C GLY A 219 7.10 7.57 -11.73
N GLN A 220 8.23 8.24 -11.62
CA GLN A 220 8.74 9.09 -12.70
C GLN A 220 9.31 8.27 -13.86
N THR A 221 9.87 7.11 -13.54
CA THR A 221 10.50 6.16 -14.47
C THR A 221 9.85 4.78 -14.37
N ALA A 222 9.54 4.34 -13.13
CA ALA A 222 8.84 3.09 -12.89
C ALA A 222 7.41 3.16 -13.42
N VAL A 223 7.10 2.27 -14.34
CA VAL A 223 5.75 2.10 -14.91
C VAL A 223 5.17 0.82 -14.31
N PRO A 224 3.97 0.86 -13.74
CA PRO A 224 3.38 -0.35 -13.17
C PRO A 224 3.08 -1.39 -14.23
N TYR A 225 3.54 -2.62 -14.00
CA TYR A 225 3.17 -3.78 -14.80
C TYR A 225 1.83 -4.31 -14.33
N GLN A 226 0.86 -4.42 -15.27
CA GLN A 226 -0.50 -4.87 -14.95
C GLN A 226 -0.61 -6.38 -15.06
N VAL A 227 -1.14 -7.02 -14.02
CA VAL A 227 -1.52 -8.44 -14.00
C VAL A 227 -2.98 -8.60 -13.58
N SER A 228 -3.59 -9.71 -13.97
CA SER A 228 -4.88 -10.14 -13.44
C SER A 228 -4.72 -11.40 -12.59
N PRO A 229 -5.73 -11.83 -11.83
CA PRO A 229 -5.70 -13.12 -11.13
C PRO A 229 -5.43 -14.33 -12.04
N ALA A 230 -5.68 -14.20 -13.35
CA ALA A 230 -5.36 -15.20 -14.37
C ALA A 230 -3.95 -15.08 -14.95
N GLY A 231 -3.18 -14.09 -14.51
CA GLY A 231 -1.83 -13.78 -15.01
C GLY A 231 -1.79 -12.53 -15.89
N ALA A 232 -0.73 -12.40 -16.69
CA ALA A 232 -0.59 -11.30 -17.64
C ALA A 232 -1.65 -11.36 -18.73
N THR A 233 -2.30 -10.22 -18.98
CA THR A 233 -3.29 -10.11 -20.05
C THR A 233 -2.57 -10.02 -21.38
N LEU A 234 -2.76 -11.03 -22.22
CA LEU A 234 -2.31 -11.04 -23.60
C LEU A 234 -3.48 -10.71 -24.54
N TYR A 235 -3.18 -10.29 -25.76
CA TYR A 235 -4.20 -10.23 -26.80
C TYR A 235 -4.84 -11.62 -26.97
N ASN A 236 -6.15 -11.73 -26.75
CA ASN A 236 -6.87 -13.01 -26.82
C ASN A 236 -6.56 -13.85 -28.07
N PRO A 237 -6.48 -13.28 -29.30
CA PRO A 237 -6.12 -14.03 -30.48
C PRO A 237 -4.71 -14.62 -30.45
N LEU A 238 -3.76 -13.96 -29.76
CA LEU A 238 -2.40 -14.45 -29.62
C LEU A 238 -2.30 -15.51 -28.51
N GLN A 239 -3.06 -15.35 -27.44
CA GLN A 239 -3.13 -16.29 -26.33
C GLN A 239 -3.76 -17.62 -26.73
N ASN A 240 -4.86 -17.56 -27.50
CA ASN A 240 -5.58 -18.73 -27.97
C ASN A 240 -5.04 -19.30 -29.30
N GLY A 241 -4.07 -18.61 -29.91
CA GLY A 241 -3.48 -18.99 -31.19
C GLY A 241 -4.47 -18.94 -32.38
N ARG A 242 -5.65 -18.33 -32.21
CA ARG A 242 -6.69 -18.25 -33.23
C ARG A 242 -7.39 -16.89 -33.22
N LEU A 243 -7.48 -16.28 -34.40
CA LEU A 243 -8.32 -15.10 -34.72
C LEU A 243 -9.36 -15.51 -35.73
N PHE A 244 -10.64 -15.25 -35.50
CA PHE A 244 -11.75 -15.71 -36.36
C PHE A 244 -11.67 -17.21 -36.68
N ASN A 245 -11.32 -18.02 -35.69
CA ASN A 245 -11.10 -19.46 -35.78
C ASN A 245 -9.94 -19.91 -36.72
N SER A 246 -9.08 -18.96 -37.15
CA SER A 246 -7.94 -19.19 -38.05
C SER A 246 -6.60 -18.98 -37.28
N ALA A 247 -5.72 -19.97 -37.33
CA ALA A 247 -4.37 -19.85 -36.83
C ALA A 247 -3.49 -18.91 -37.69
N ALA A 248 -3.70 -18.95 -39.02
CA ALA A 248 -3.00 -18.05 -39.95
C ALA A 248 -3.34 -16.57 -39.69
N ALA A 249 -4.61 -16.27 -39.40
CA ALA A 249 -5.05 -14.92 -39.06
C ALA A 249 -4.43 -14.44 -37.73
N SER A 250 -4.28 -15.31 -36.71
CA SER A 250 -3.59 -15.00 -35.47
C SER A 250 -2.10 -14.70 -35.70
N GLN A 251 -1.46 -15.47 -36.55
CA GLN A 251 -0.05 -15.27 -36.90
C GLN A 251 0.14 -13.99 -37.72
N ALA A 252 -0.75 -13.67 -38.64
CA ALA A 252 -0.72 -12.42 -39.38
C ALA A 252 -0.90 -11.20 -38.46
N LEU A 253 -1.82 -11.28 -37.46
CA LEU A 253 -1.96 -10.25 -36.43
C LEU A 253 -0.67 -10.07 -35.61
N SER A 254 -0.05 -11.17 -35.17
CA SER A 254 1.21 -11.13 -34.45
C SER A 254 2.33 -10.44 -35.25
N THR A 255 2.42 -10.76 -36.53
CA THR A 255 3.37 -10.13 -37.45
C THR A 255 3.09 -8.65 -37.62
N LEU A 256 1.83 -8.26 -37.82
CA LEU A 256 1.41 -6.86 -37.95
C LEU A 256 1.73 -6.03 -36.70
N LEU A 257 1.42 -6.54 -35.51
CA LEU A 257 1.70 -5.86 -34.23
C LEU A 257 3.18 -5.62 -33.99
N ARG A 258 4.05 -6.44 -34.58
CA ARG A 258 5.52 -6.35 -34.47
C ARG A 258 6.18 -5.66 -35.65
N SER A 259 5.45 -5.43 -36.75
CA SER A 259 5.99 -4.80 -37.94
C SER A 259 6.15 -3.29 -37.72
N GLY A 260 7.39 -2.81 -37.70
CA GLY A 260 7.69 -1.38 -37.76
C GLY A 260 7.50 -0.84 -39.18
N SER A 261 7.08 0.41 -39.30
CA SER A 261 7.09 1.17 -40.55
C SER A 261 8.20 2.21 -40.51
N GLY A 262 8.48 2.89 -41.61
CA GLY A 262 9.41 4.03 -41.65
C GLY A 262 8.98 5.25 -40.80
N ASN A 263 7.78 5.21 -40.23
CA ASN A 263 7.29 6.21 -39.29
C ASN A 263 7.76 5.89 -37.86
N VAL A 264 8.42 6.85 -37.20
CA VAL A 264 9.02 6.70 -35.85
C VAL A 264 7.95 6.26 -34.81
N MET A 265 6.75 6.85 -34.84
CA MET A 265 5.68 6.51 -33.91
C MET A 265 5.16 5.07 -34.15
N ALA A 266 5.02 4.64 -35.40
CA ALA A 266 4.61 3.27 -35.71
C ALA A 266 5.71 2.26 -35.33
N ALA A 267 6.97 2.59 -35.50
CA ALA A 267 8.09 1.77 -35.06
C ALA A 267 8.17 1.66 -33.54
N ASP A 268 7.89 2.74 -32.80
CA ASP A 268 7.83 2.73 -31.33
C ASP A 268 6.62 1.91 -30.83
N TYR A 269 5.48 2.03 -31.48
CA TYR A 269 4.30 1.25 -31.16
C TYR A 269 4.54 -0.25 -31.38
N ALA A 270 5.18 -0.63 -32.50
CA ALA A 270 5.54 -2.01 -32.79
C ALA A 270 6.52 -2.58 -31.73
N ARG A 271 7.53 -1.79 -31.32
CA ARG A 271 8.46 -2.17 -30.24
C ARG A 271 7.75 -2.32 -28.89
N PHE A 272 6.79 -1.45 -28.60
CA PHE A 272 5.97 -1.56 -27.39
C PHE A 272 5.15 -2.85 -27.37
N ASN A 273 4.44 -3.14 -28.49
CA ASN A 273 3.65 -4.36 -28.61
C ASN A 273 4.50 -5.63 -28.51
N ASP A 274 5.66 -5.65 -29.19
CA ASP A 274 6.57 -6.80 -29.13
C ASP A 274 7.07 -7.07 -27.70
N ARG A 275 7.48 -6.04 -26.98
CA ARG A 275 7.85 -6.15 -25.56
C ARG A 275 6.67 -6.62 -24.71
N SER A 276 5.47 -6.06 -24.91
CA SER A 276 4.29 -6.45 -24.14
C SER A 276 3.94 -7.93 -24.33
N ILE A 277 4.04 -8.43 -25.57
CA ILE A 277 3.80 -9.84 -25.91
C ILE A 277 4.85 -10.75 -25.26
N GLN A 278 6.14 -10.37 -25.36
CA GLN A 278 7.26 -11.14 -24.79
C GLN A 278 7.18 -11.19 -23.26
N TYR A 279 6.97 -10.04 -22.59
CA TYR A 279 6.89 -9.99 -21.14
C TYR A 279 5.63 -10.68 -20.61
N GLY A 280 4.50 -10.58 -21.31
CA GLY A 280 3.29 -11.29 -20.93
C GLY A 280 3.45 -12.81 -21.00
N ALA A 281 4.08 -13.33 -22.07
CA ALA A 281 4.40 -14.74 -22.19
C ALA A 281 5.36 -15.20 -21.10
N PHE A 282 6.40 -14.40 -20.82
CA PHE A 282 7.40 -14.68 -19.79
C PHE A 282 6.78 -14.73 -18.37
N VAL A 283 5.90 -13.77 -18.01
CA VAL A 283 5.19 -13.76 -16.73
C VAL A 283 4.29 -14.98 -16.60
N ASN A 284 3.49 -15.28 -17.64
CA ASN A 284 2.58 -16.44 -17.61
C ASN A 284 3.33 -17.76 -17.49
N ASP A 285 4.50 -17.86 -18.10
CA ASP A 285 5.37 -19.04 -17.98
C ASP A 285 6.00 -19.12 -16.58
N ALA A 286 6.42 -17.99 -16.01
CA ALA A 286 6.91 -17.92 -14.63
C ALA A 286 5.82 -18.34 -13.62
N LEU A 287 4.58 -17.85 -13.81
CA LEU A 287 3.44 -18.21 -12.96
C LEU A 287 3.10 -19.70 -13.04
N ARG A 288 3.11 -20.30 -14.25
CA ARG A 288 2.88 -21.74 -14.43
C ARG A 288 3.92 -22.62 -13.76
N SER A 289 5.14 -22.14 -13.57
CA SER A 289 6.21 -22.87 -12.91
C SER A 289 6.09 -22.89 -11.38
N VAL A 290 5.11 -22.18 -10.81
CA VAL A 290 4.91 -22.05 -9.36
C VAL A 290 3.67 -22.80 -8.93
N THR A 291 3.82 -23.67 -7.92
CA THR A 291 2.71 -24.28 -7.19
C THR A 291 2.78 -23.81 -5.74
N LEU A 292 1.68 -23.26 -5.22
CA LEU A 292 1.54 -22.91 -3.82
C LEU A 292 0.72 -24.00 -3.12
N CYS A 293 1.20 -24.47 -1.97
CA CYS A 293 0.45 -25.40 -1.10
C CYS A 293 -0.62 -24.64 -0.30
N THR A 294 -0.38 -23.37 0.01
CA THR A 294 -1.33 -22.53 0.72
C THR A 294 -2.61 -22.31 -0.09
N SER A 295 -3.76 -22.65 0.48
CA SER A 295 -5.06 -22.40 -0.11
C SER A 295 -5.52 -20.96 0.14
N PHE A 296 -5.98 -20.30 -0.91
CA PHE A 296 -6.58 -18.96 -0.87
C PHE A 296 -8.12 -19.00 -0.87
N GLY A 297 -8.72 -20.19 -0.89
CA GLY A 297 -10.18 -20.35 -0.98
C GLY A 297 -10.71 -19.97 -2.37
N THR A 298 -12.03 -19.80 -2.47
CA THR A 298 -12.74 -19.42 -3.70
C THR A 298 -13.74 -18.29 -3.40
N GLY A 299 -14.09 -17.51 -4.41
CA GLY A 299 -15.11 -16.45 -4.29
C GLY A 299 -14.65 -15.18 -3.56
N ASN A 300 -13.37 -15.05 -3.25
CA ASN A 300 -12.77 -13.86 -2.65
C ASN A 300 -11.82 -13.19 -3.66
N ARG A 301 -12.25 -12.07 -4.23
CA ARG A 301 -11.47 -11.33 -5.24
C ARG A 301 -10.14 -10.83 -4.72
N LEU A 302 -10.04 -10.43 -3.45
CA LEU A 302 -8.79 -9.99 -2.84
C LEU A 302 -7.82 -11.18 -2.69
N ALA A 303 -8.33 -12.36 -2.29
CA ALA A 303 -7.52 -13.57 -2.20
C ALA A 303 -6.98 -14.00 -3.58
N ASP A 304 -7.76 -13.87 -4.63
CA ASP A 304 -7.31 -14.15 -6.00
C ASP A 304 -6.18 -13.23 -6.44
N GLN A 305 -6.26 -11.92 -6.14
CA GLN A 305 -5.19 -10.96 -6.40
C GLN A 305 -3.94 -11.29 -5.57
N LEU A 306 -4.09 -11.56 -4.28
CA LEU A 306 -2.97 -11.89 -3.40
C LEU A 306 -2.32 -13.24 -3.76
N ARG A 307 -3.09 -14.19 -4.28
CA ARG A 307 -2.55 -15.46 -4.81
C ARG A 307 -1.59 -15.22 -5.98
N VAL A 308 -1.96 -14.39 -6.96
CA VAL A 308 -1.07 -14.09 -8.09
C VAL A 308 0.16 -13.28 -7.62
N VAL A 309 0.01 -12.40 -6.63
CA VAL A 309 1.15 -11.71 -6.01
C VAL A 309 2.11 -12.73 -5.35
N ALA A 310 1.59 -13.69 -4.58
CA ALA A 310 2.40 -14.75 -3.97
C ALA A 310 3.14 -15.60 -5.03
N GLN A 311 2.50 -15.92 -6.14
CA GLN A 311 3.13 -16.64 -7.27
C GLN A 311 4.24 -15.81 -7.92
N LEU A 312 4.05 -14.49 -8.10
CA LEU A 312 5.10 -13.59 -8.63
C LEU A 312 6.29 -13.47 -7.66
N ILE A 313 6.03 -13.42 -6.35
CA ILE A 313 7.07 -13.45 -5.32
C ILE A 313 7.83 -14.79 -5.35
N ALA A 314 7.13 -15.91 -5.51
CA ALA A 314 7.77 -17.22 -5.68
C ALA A 314 8.67 -17.26 -6.91
N ALA A 315 8.24 -16.65 -8.02
CA ALA A 315 8.99 -16.56 -9.26
C ALA A 315 10.08 -15.47 -9.29
N ARG A 316 10.32 -14.74 -8.19
CA ARG A 316 11.25 -13.58 -8.11
C ARG A 316 12.62 -13.82 -8.74
N GLY A 317 13.20 -14.99 -8.50
CA GLY A 317 14.50 -15.34 -9.09
C GLY A 317 14.44 -15.44 -10.62
N ARG A 318 13.40 -16.05 -11.17
CA ARG A 318 13.16 -16.13 -12.62
C ARG A 318 12.83 -14.76 -13.22
N LEU A 319 12.08 -13.94 -12.49
CA LEU A 319 11.77 -12.57 -12.90
C LEU A 319 12.98 -11.63 -12.79
N GLY A 320 14.05 -12.04 -12.13
CA GLY A 320 15.26 -11.22 -11.95
C GLY A 320 15.03 -10.02 -11.05
N VAL A 321 14.26 -10.18 -9.95
CA VAL A 321 13.89 -9.07 -9.06
C VAL A 321 14.31 -9.35 -7.62
N THR A 322 14.81 -8.30 -6.97
CA THR A 322 15.14 -8.26 -5.54
C THR A 322 14.26 -7.26 -4.78
N ARG A 323 13.57 -6.36 -5.49
CA ARG A 323 12.69 -5.34 -4.93
C ARG A 323 11.40 -5.26 -5.72
N GLN A 324 10.26 -5.38 -5.03
CA GLN A 324 8.95 -5.29 -5.66
C GLN A 324 7.96 -4.49 -4.80
N VAL A 325 7.13 -3.69 -5.46
CA VAL A 325 5.99 -3.01 -4.84
C VAL A 325 4.73 -3.45 -5.55
N PHE A 326 3.74 -3.93 -4.80
CA PHE A 326 2.49 -4.45 -5.31
C PHE A 326 1.30 -3.62 -4.84
N LEU A 327 0.28 -3.55 -5.68
CA LEU A 327 -1.04 -3.03 -5.33
C LEU A 327 -2.12 -4.08 -5.61
N VAL A 328 -2.92 -4.35 -4.58
CA VAL A 328 -4.17 -5.10 -4.65
C VAL A 328 -5.28 -4.28 -4.02
N SER A 329 -6.53 -4.57 -4.32
CA SER A 329 -7.63 -3.79 -3.74
C SER A 329 -8.90 -4.60 -3.55
N LEU A 330 -9.71 -4.10 -2.62
CA LEU A 330 -11.10 -4.51 -2.43
C LEU A 330 -11.95 -3.23 -2.34
N GLY A 331 -12.99 -3.11 -3.16
CA GLY A 331 -13.94 -2.00 -3.13
C GLY A 331 -15.22 -2.36 -2.37
N GLY A 332 -16.08 -1.37 -2.20
CA GLY A 332 -17.40 -1.54 -1.59
C GLY A 332 -17.49 -1.03 -0.15
N PHE A 333 -16.49 -0.31 0.36
CA PHE A 333 -16.48 0.19 1.75
C PHE A 333 -17.24 1.50 1.96
N ASP A 334 -17.88 2.07 0.94
CA ASP A 334 -18.63 3.32 1.05
C ASP A 334 -20.06 3.08 1.56
N HIS A 335 -20.15 2.70 2.83
CA HIS A 335 -21.43 2.35 3.47
C HIS A 335 -22.09 3.56 4.11
N HIS A 336 -22.89 4.26 3.34
CA HIS A 336 -23.80 5.31 3.85
C HIS A 336 -25.10 4.71 4.40
N ASP A 337 -25.40 3.45 4.04
CA ASP A 337 -26.53 2.65 4.50
C ASP A 337 -26.12 1.17 4.59
N GLY A 338 -26.89 0.34 5.27
CA GLY A 338 -26.72 -1.10 5.37
C GLY A 338 -25.34 -1.56 5.84
N LEU A 339 -24.66 -0.78 6.71
CA LEU A 339 -23.25 -0.96 7.04
C LEU A 339 -23.00 -2.31 7.69
N ILE A 340 -23.82 -2.72 8.67
CA ILE A 340 -23.49 -3.88 9.54
C ILE A 340 -23.21 -5.16 8.73
N GLY A 341 -24.12 -5.57 7.87
CA GLY A 341 -23.96 -6.82 7.12
C GLY A 341 -22.92 -6.72 6.00
N SER A 342 -22.91 -5.60 5.28
CA SER A 342 -22.05 -5.41 4.11
C SER A 342 -20.58 -5.24 4.50
N HIS A 343 -20.30 -4.41 5.51
CA HIS A 343 -18.95 -4.16 6.00
C HIS A 343 -18.32 -5.41 6.62
N ASP A 344 -19.10 -6.15 7.41
CA ASP A 344 -18.66 -7.38 8.07
C ASP A 344 -18.25 -8.46 7.03
N ALA A 345 -19.01 -8.60 5.95
CA ALA A 345 -18.69 -9.50 4.85
C ALA A 345 -17.38 -9.10 4.12
N LEU A 346 -17.14 -7.80 3.92
CA LEU A 346 -15.88 -7.31 3.31
C LEU A 346 -14.69 -7.52 4.24
N LEU A 347 -14.84 -7.27 5.55
CA LEU A 347 -13.79 -7.53 6.54
C LEU A 347 -13.43 -9.02 6.61
N GLY A 348 -14.40 -9.92 6.49
CA GLY A 348 -14.15 -11.37 6.39
C GLY A 348 -13.35 -11.75 5.16
N GLN A 349 -13.55 -11.05 4.03
CA GLN A 349 -12.71 -11.23 2.85
C GLN A 349 -11.27 -10.73 3.08
N VAL A 350 -11.10 -9.58 3.73
CA VAL A 350 -9.76 -9.05 4.09
C VAL A 350 -9.06 -10.02 5.03
N ASP A 351 -9.72 -10.48 6.10
CA ASP A 351 -9.18 -11.42 7.09
C ASP A 351 -8.63 -12.69 6.42
N SER A 352 -9.47 -13.35 5.63
CA SER A 352 -9.09 -14.62 4.99
C SER A 352 -8.01 -14.44 3.92
N ALA A 353 -8.06 -13.36 3.14
CA ALA A 353 -7.10 -13.11 2.07
C ALA A 353 -5.72 -12.74 2.59
N VAL A 354 -5.64 -11.85 3.60
CA VAL A 354 -4.36 -11.42 4.20
C VAL A 354 -3.70 -12.55 4.97
N ASP A 355 -4.46 -13.36 5.72
CA ASP A 355 -3.93 -14.53 6.40
C ASP A 355 -3.38 -15.57 5.40
N ALA A 356 -4.13 -15.91 4.34
CA ALA A 356 -3.65 -16.83 3.33
C ALA A 356 -2.38 -16.32 2.66
N PHE A 357 -2.32 -15.01 2.37
CA PHE A 357 -1.13 -14.40 1.80
C PHE A 357 0.08 -14.47 2.75
N TYR A 358 -0.11 -14.12 4.02
CA TYR A 358 0.97 -14.25 5.01
C TYR A 358 1.48 -15.70 5.10
N ARG A 359 0.58 -16.68 5.19
CA ARG A 359 0.97 -18.11 5.19
C ARG A 359 1.73 -18.52 3.92
N ALA A 360 1.33 -18.01 2.76
CA ALA A 360 2.08 -18.24 1.52
C ALA A 360 3.50 -17.64 1.60
N THR A 361 3.69 -16.46 2.20
CA THR A 361 5.04 -15.89 2.40
C THR A 361 5.89 -16.72 3.36
N VAL A 362 5.28 -17.35 4.36
CA VAL A 362 5.95 -18.32 5.25
C VAL A 362 6.34 -19.58 4.48
N GLU A 363 5.42 -20.16 3.70
CA GLU A 363 5.69 -21.30 2.81
C GLU A 363 6.88 -21.02 1.87
N LEU A 364 6.96 -19.81 1.33
CA LEU A 364 8.02 -19.40 0.40
C LEU A 364 9.35 -19.03 1.11
N GLY A 365 9.40 -19.05 2.44
CA GLY A 365 10.57 -18.67 3.23
C GLY A 365 10.93 -17.19 3.13
N VAL A 366 9.95 -16.30 2.87
CA VAL A 366 10.17 -14.86 2.69
C VAL A 366 9.31 -14.00 3.61
N ALA A 367 8.71 -14.54 4.65
CA ALA A 367 7.82 -13.81 5.53
C ALA A 367 8.45 -12.55 6.12
N ASP A 368 9.73 -12.59 6.51
CA ASP A 368 10.48 -11.44 7.03
C ASP A 368 10.81 -10.37 5.96
N ASN A 369 10.68 -10.74 4.70
CA ASN A 369 11.03 -9.94 3.54
C ASN A 369 9.81 -9.38 2.80
N VAL A 370 8.59 -9.72 3.24
CA VAL A 370 7.35 -9.24 2.65
C VAL A 370 6.54 -8.52 3.72
N THR A 371 6.21 -7.26 3.46
CA THR A 371 5.35 -6.47 4.33
C THR A 371 4.09 -6.08 3.58
N THR A 372 2.95 -6.44 4.14
CA THR A 372 1.61 -6.06 3.67
C THR A 372 1.06 -4.98 4.58
N PHE A 373 0.44 -3.96 4.01
CA PHE A 373 -0.27 -2.95 4.78
C PHE A 373 -1.62 -2.64 4.13
N THR A 374 -2.61 -2.31 4.97
CA THR A 374 -3.89 -1.83 4.48
C THR A 374 -3.87 -0.31 4.33
N ALA A 375 -4.65 0.21 3.40
CA ALA A 375 -4.90 1.63 3.16
C ALA A 375 -6.37 1.80 2.75
N SER A 376 -6.91 3.00 2.85
CA SER A 376 -8.26 3.32 2.39
C SER A 376 -8.32 4.79 1.98
N ASP A 377 -9.40 5.22 1.34
CA ASP A 377 -9.63 6.60 0.97
C ASP A 377 -9.52 7.53 2.19
N PHE A 378 -10.20 7.12 3.27
CA PHE A 378 -10.28 7.80 4.57
C PHE A 378 -10.88 6.83 5.60
N GLY A 379 -10.91 7.24 6.87
CA GLY A 379 -11.79 6.66 7.87
C GLY A 379 -13.19 7.29 7.78
N ARG A 380 -14.15 6.77 8.53
CA ARG A 380 -15.53 7.26 8.52
C ARG A 380 -15.88 7.98 9.83
N THR A 381 -17.06 8.61 9.88
CA THR A 381 -17.57 9.21 11.12
C THR A 381 -17.77 8.14 12.19
N LEU A 382 -17.48 8.48 13.44
CA LEU A 382 -17.85 7.61 14.56
C LEU A 382 -19.36 7.62 14.79
N SER A 383 -20.04 8.77 14.60
CA SER A 383 -21.50 8.83 14.65
C SER A 383 -22.13 8.12 13.46
N SER A 384 -23.26 7.50 13.70
CA SER A 384 -24.16 6.97 12.67
C SER A 384 -24.88 8.11 11.95
N ASN A 385 -25.21 7.91 10.67
CA ASN A 385 -26.13 8.74 9.89
C ASN A 385 -27.52 8.09 9.70
N GLY A 386 -27.78 7.01 10.44
CA GLY A 386 -28.90 6.09 10.33
C GLY A 386 -28.41 4.66 10.50
N ASP A 387 -28.28 3.90 9.42
CA ASP A 387 -27.75 2.55 9.39
C ASP A 387 -26.38 2.44 8.69
N GLY A 388 -25.71 3.57 8.49
CA GLY A 388 -24.37 3.71 7.95
C GLY A 388 -23.53 4.79 8.64
N SER A 389 -22.47 5.25 7.97
CA SER A 389 -21.58 6.33 8.43
C SER A 389 -21.13 7.19 7.27
N ASP A 390 -20.72 8.43 7.55
CA ASP A 390 -20.28 9.38 6.53
C ASP A 390 -18.77 9.41 6.37
N HIS A 391 -18.29 10.12 5.35
CA HIS A 391 -16.87 10.29 5.05
C HIS A 391 -16.14 10.95 6.22
N GLY A 392 -14.97 10.45 6.53
CA GLY A 392 -14.09 10.94 7.56
C GLY A 392 -12.67 11.24 7.05
N TRP A 393 -11.67 11.13 7.93
CA TRP A 393 -10.28 11.47 7.60
C TRP A 393 -9.31 10.41 8.11
N GLY A 394 -8.88 10.49 9.39
CA GLY A 394 -8.03 9.47 10.01
C GLY A 394 -8.72 8.12 10.13
N ALA A 395 -7.93 7.06 10.06
CA ALA A 395 -8.38 5.67 10.16
C ALA A 395 -7.40 4.80 10.95
N HIS A 396 -7.80 3.56 11.22
CA HIS A 396 -6.91 2.51 11.70
C HIS A 396 -6.58 1.56 10.55
N HIS A 397 -5.30 1.19 10.45
CA HIS A 397 -4.82 0.28 9.42
C HIS A 397 -3.96 -0.83 10.03
N PHE A 398 -3.68 -1.89 9.26
CA PHE A 398 -2.91 -3.04 9.70
C PHE A 398 -1.63 -3.16 8.91
N ILE A 399 -0.55 -3.52 9.60
CA ILE A 399 0.75 -3.87 9.01
C ILE A 399 1.01 -5.33 9.33
N VAL A 400 1.25 -6.15 8.30
CA VAL A 400 1.40 -7.62 8.42
C VAL A 400 2.68 -8.07 7.73
N GLY A 401 3.45 -8.91 8.40
CA GLY A 401 4.68 -9.49 7.86
C GLY A 401 5.57 -10.07 8.96
N GLY A 402 6.46 -10.99 8.62
CA GLY A 402 7.43 -11.55 9.57
C GLY A 402 8.43 -10.50 10.06
N GLY A 403 8.77 -9.53 9.22
CA GLY A 403 9.62 -8.38 9.58
C GLY A 403 8.94 -7.29 10.42
N VAL A 404 7.65 -7.44 10.74
CA VAL A 404 6.90 -6.50 11.58
C VAL A 404 7.10 -6.82 13.06
N ARG A 405 7.25 -5.81 13.90
CA ARG A 405 7.19 -5.91 15.36
C ARG A 405 5.73 -5.91 15.78
N GLY A 406 5.04 -7.01 15.52
CA GLY A 406 3.61 -7.16 15.78
C GLY A 406 3.29 -7.50 17.24
N GLY A 407 2.01 -7.82 17.51
CA GLY A 407 1.50 -8.05 18.85
C GLY A 407 1.45 -6.77 19.70
N ARG A 408 1.51 -5.59 19.07
CA ARG A 408 1.46 -4.27 19.72
C ARG A 408 0.89 -3.22 18.79
N PHE A 409 0.52 -2.07 19.34
CA PHE A 409 -0.11 -0.97 18.64
C PHE A 409 0.92 0.11 18.33
N TYR A 410 0.71 0.83 17.22
CA TYR A 410 1.52 2.00 16.81
C TYR A 410 0.61 3.19 16.53
N GLY A 411 1.15 4.40 16.61
CA GLY A 411 0.35 5.61 16.60
C GLY A 411 -0.34 5.88 17.95
N ARG A 412 -1.16 6.90 18.00
CA ARG A 412 -1.89 7.29 19.22
C ARG A 412 -3.35 6.83 19.14
N ALA A 413 -3.82 6.13 20.16
CA ALA A 413 -5.22 5.77 20.27
C ALA A 413 -6.07 7.04 20.46
N PRO A 414 -7.07 7.32 19.61
CA PRO A 414 -7.95 8.44 19.77
C PRO A 414 -8.95 8.21 20.90
N GLN A 415 -9.39 9.28 21.53
CA GLN A 415 -10.51 9.20 22.48
C GLN A 415 -11.81 8.82 21.77
N VAL A 416 -12.58 7.94 22.36
CA VAL A 416 -13.91 7.55 21.85
C VAL A 416 -14.91 8.67 22.17
N SER A 417 -15.03 9.62 21.27
CA SER A 417 -15.84 10.83 21.48
C SER A 417 -16.14 11.53 20.15
N VAL A 418 -17.26 12.24 20.08
CA VAL A 418 -17.59 13.17 19.01
C VAL A 418 -17.29 14.63 19.37
N ASN A 419 -16.78 14.88 20.60
CA ASN A 419 -16.51 16.22 21.13
C ASN A 419 -15.06 16.41 21.64
N SER A 420 -14.15 15.43 21.40
CA SER A 420 -12.75 15.52 21.82
C SER A 420 -11.89 16.34 20.85
N ALA A 421 -10.65 16.64 21.26
CA ALA A 421 -9.64 17.24 20.40
C ALA A 421 -9.12 16.28 19.30
N ASP A 422 -9.45 15.00 19.36
CA ASP A 422 -9.01 13.98 18.43
C ASP A 422 -9.89 13.85 17.18
N GLN A 423 -10.88 14.74 17.01
CA GLN A 423 -11.83 14.67 15.89
C GLN A 423 -12.21 16.06 15.37
N VAL A 424 -12.73 16.12 14.15
CA VAL A 424 -13.09 17.37 13.44
C VAL A 424 -14.59 17.47 13.10
N GLY A 425 -15.44 16.90 13.94
CA GLY A 425 -16.89 16.86 13.81
C GLY A 425 -17.42 15.46 13.53
N GLN A 426 -18.52 15.10 14.14
CA GLN A 426 -19.20 13.79 14.01
C GLN A 426 -18.27 12.57 14.30
N GLY A 427 -17.17 12.78 15.04
CA GLY A 427 -16.18 11.75 15.29
C GLY A 427 -15.28 11.42 14.10
N ARG A 428 -15.15 12.30 13.10
CA ARG A 428 -14.13 12.20 12.07
C ARG A 428 -12.76 12.37 12.71
N LEU A 429 -11.96 11.34 12.74
CA LEU A 429 -10.65 11.38 13.39
C LEU A 429 -9.73 12.41 12.74
N LEU A 430 -9.12 13.28 13.57
CA LEU A 430 -8.00 14.11 13.18
C LEU A 430 -6.73 13.23 13.22
N PRO A 431 -6.05 12.94 12.11
CA PRO A 431 -4.89 12.07 12.11
C PRO A 431 -3.79 12.57 13.05
N THR A 432 -3.15 11.66 13.75
CA THR A 432 -1.97 11.93 14.58
C THR A 432 -0.71 11.27 14.02
N THR A 433 -0.89 10.39 13.04
CA THR A 433 0.17 9.78 12.25
C THR A 433 -0.08 10.10 10.78
N SER A 434 0.93 10.55 10.06
CA SER A 434 0.79 10.88 8.65
C SER A 434 1.04 9.69 7.73
N VAL A 435 0.46 9.73 6.53
CA VAL A 435 0.83 8.82 5.44
C VAL A 435 2.30 8.97 5.04
N ASP A 436 2.86 10.18 5.21
CA ASP A 436 4.30 10.41 4.96
C ASP A 436 5.18 9.68 5.98
N GLU A 437 4.81 9.63 7.27
CA GLU A 437 5.53 8.83 8.28
C GLU A 437 5.41 7.33 8.01
N LEU A 438 4.22 6.84 7.61
CA LEU A 438 4.00 5.46 7.19
C LEU A 438 4.88 5.10 5.99
N SER A 439 4.83 5.91 4.92
CA SER A 439 5.60 5.66 3.70
C SER A 439 7.11 5.78 3.92
N ALA A 440 7.57 6.69 4.80
CA ALA A 440 8.96 6.82 5.19
C ALA A 440 9.46 5.60 5.97
N THR A 441 8.69 5.12 6.96
CA THR A 441 9.01 3.90 7.73
C THR A 441 9.13 2.68 6.81
N LEU A 442 8.15 2.49 5.91
CA LEU A 442 8.19 1.40 4.92
C LEU A 442 9.33 1.57 3.92
N GLY A 443 9.64 2.82 3.52
CA GLY A 443 10.74 3.15 2.63
C GLY A 443 12.10 2.80 3.24
N LEU A 444 12.35 3.19 4.48
CA LEU A 444 13.57 2.82 5.23
C LEU A 444 13.75 1.30 5.28
N TRP A 445 12.70 0.58 5.65
CA TRP A 445 12.73 -0.88 5.66
C TRP A 445 12.98 -1.45 4.25
N PHE A 446 12.37 -0.90 3.20
CA PHE A 446 12.50 -1.35 1.83
C PHE A 446 13.91 -1.14 1.27
N GLY A 447 14.66 -0.16 1.79
CA GLY A 447 16.05 0.15 1.42
C GLY A 447 16.27 1.58 0.96
N VAL A 448 15.27 2.45 1.04
CA VAL A 448 15.42 3.88 0.72
C VAL A 448 16.37 4.51 1.73
N ALA A 449 17.38 5.23 1.25
CA ALA A 449 18.29 5.97 2.11
C ALA A 449 17.56 7.12 2.83
N PRO A 450 17.93 7.45 4.08
CA PRO A 450 17.29 8.57 4.80
C PRO A 450 17.31 9.89 4.03
N SER A 451 18.35 10.17 3.25
CA SER A 451 18.47 11.36 2.41
C SER A 451 17.44 11.42 1.27
N GLU A 452 16.91 10.28 0.85
CA GLU A 452 15.95 10.16 -0.25
C GLU A 452 14.49 10.06 0.21
N LEU A 453 14.25 10.03 1.52
CA LEU A 453 12.88 9.98 2.05
C LEU A 453 12.00 11.13 1.55
N PRO A 454 12.47 12.38 1.41
CA PRO A 454 11.64 13.46 0.87
C PRO A 454 11.18 13.22 -0.57
N SER A 455 11.89 12.40 -1.35
CA SER A 455 11.46 12.02 -2.69
C SER A 455 10.28 11.03 -2.66
N VAL A 456 10.17 10.22 -1.62
CA VAL A 456 9.09 9.25 -1.40
C VAL A 456 7.94 9.88 -0.61
N ALA A 457 8.26 10.55 0.48
CA ALA A 457 7.35 11.17 1.44
C ALA A 457 7.62 12.69 1.51
N PRO A 458 7.03 13.51 0.63
CA PRO A 458 7.44 14.91 0.43
C PRO A 458 7.21 15.80 1.64
N ASN A 459 6.33 15.43 2.56
CA ASN A 459 6.07 16.20 3.77
C ASN A 459 6.88 15.72 4.99
N ILE A 460 7.68 14.66 4.88
CA ILE A 460 8.32 14.00 6.03
C ILE A 460 9.19 14.93 6.87
N GLY A 461 9.84 15.92 6.27
CA GLY A 461 10.64 16.91 6.99
C GLY A 461 9.85 17.83 7.92
N ARG A 462 8.52 17.75 7.94
CA ARG A 462 7.64 18.51 8.85
C ARG A 462 7.22 17.70 10.08
N PHE A 463 7.56 16.42 10.13
CA PHE A 463 7.23 15.51 11.23
C PHE A 463 8.46 15.21 12.08
N ALA A 464 8.22 14.87 13.34
CA ALA A 464 9.29 14.66 14.31
C ALA A 464 10.11 13.39 14.04
N SER A 465 9.52 12.38 13.42
CA SER A 465 10.17 11.12 13.10
C SER A 465 9.80 10.64 11.71
N ALA A 466 10.77 10.10 11.00
CA ALA A 466 10.56 9.39 9.75
C ALA A 466 10.33 7.88 9.97
N ASP A 467 10.48 7.39 11.19
CA ASP A 467 10.30 5.99 11.55
C ASP A 467 9.33 5.86 12.72
N ILE A 468 8.20 5.21 12.48
CA ILE A 468 7.18 4.88 13.49
C ILE A 468 7.66 3.73 14.40
N GLY A 469 8.63 2.93 13.94
CA GLY A 469 9.26 1.87 14.71
C GLY A 469 8.56 0.51 14.66
N PHE A 470 7.61 0.31 13.75
CA PHE A 470 6.89 -0.97 13.63
C PHE A 470 7.66 -2.05 12.86
N MET A 471 8.80 -1.72 12.24
CA MET A 471 9.63 -2.72 11.58
C MET A 471 10.72 -3.25 12.53
N LYS A 472 11.00 -4.55 12.45
CA LYS A 472 12.17 -5.13 13.11
C LYS A 472 13.45 -4.56 12.53
N PRO A 473 14.51 -4.34 13.33
CA PRO A 473 15.82 -3.98 12.80
C PRO A 473 16.28 -5.01 11.77
N ALA A 474 16.96 -4.55 10.70
CA ALA A 474 17.58 -5.48 9.77
C ALA A 474 18.51 -6.42 10.55
N GLN A 475 18.32 -7.73 10.40
CA GLN A 475 19.27 -8.69 10.96
C GLN A 475 20.61 -8.45 10.29
N THR A 476 21.58 -7.93 11.04
CA THR A 476 22.97 -7.91 10.61
C THR A 476 23.37 -9.38 10.41
N ALA A 477 23.70 -9.77 9.17
CA ALA A 477 24.26 -11.09 8.92
C ALA A 477 25.50 -11.22 9.82
N VAL A 478 25.40 -12.03 10.86
CA VAL A 478 26.58 -12.43 11.63
C VAL A 478 27.44 -13.18 10.62
N ALA A 479 28.55 -12.57 10.22
CA ALA A 479 29.54 -13.23 9.40
C ALA A 479 29.93 -14.51 10.14
N ALA A 480 29.53 -15.66 9.59
CA ALA A 480 30.00 -16.94 10.08
C ALA A 480 31.51 -16.96 9.84
N THR A 481 32.26 -16.61 10.86
CA THR A 481 33.69 -16.89 10.94
C THR A 481 33.83 -18.39 10.93
N ARG A 482 34.20 -18.94 9.79
CA ARG A 482 34.79 -20.27 9.67
C ARG A 482 36.29 -20.14 9.63
#